data_4169e59cf55fce6b9b7091b37d27b7fb
#
_entry.id   4169e59cf55fce6b9b7091b37d27b7fb
#
_cell.length_a   1.000
_cell.length_b   1.000
_cell.length_c   1.000
_cell.angle_alpha   90.00
_cell.angle_beta   90.00
_cell.angle_gamma   90.00
#
_symmetry.space_group_name_H-M   'P 1'
#
loop_
_entity.id
_entity.type
_entity.pdbx_description
1 polymer ?
#
loop_
_entity_poly.entity_id
_entity_poly.type
_entity_poly.pdbx_seq_one_letter_code
_entity_poly.pdbx_strand_id
1 'polypeptide(L)'
;MTSDYRTDEIVRMDNITKYYGRVQALNNVSITVRKNEIIGLLGDNGAGKSTLIKILSGAVPYDSGDIYIHGEKVNFRNTNDAIAKGIETIYQDSALVTQLSIARNVFLGREPLKKPRIFNRMDQEAMNIEASKLLKQVGITKNIPPTTPVSYLSGGERQAVSIARAMYFDSDLIILDEPTNNLGVEETQGVLRFVRNARDSGHSCIFIAHNIYHVFQVVDRIIVLRAGQKVADEIDPKQSTIEDVEHIITGMALEDLAED
;
A
#
# COMPACT_ATOMS: atom_id res chain seq x y z
N MET A 1 -2.13 -14.92 28.89
CA MET A 1 -3.16 -14.00 28.39
C MET A 1 -3.35 -14.34 26.92
N THR A 2 -4.43 -15.02 26.57
CA THR A 2 -4.79 -15.33 25.18
C THR A 2 -5.19 -14.02 24.53
N SER A 3 -4.40 -13.56 23.53
CA SER A 3 -4.75 -12.39 22.75
C SER A 3 -6.08 -12.67 22.05
N ASP A 4 -7.01 -11.75 22.19
CA ASP A 4 -8.34 -11.82 21.58
C ASP A 4 -8.16 -11.56 20.06
N TYR A 5 -7.72 -12.61 19.33
CA TYR A 5 -7.55 -12.58 17.89
C TYR A 5 -8.93 -12.67 17.23
N ARG A 6 -9.35 -11.59 16.58
CA ARG A 6 -10.55 -11.62 15.76
C ARG A 6 -10.21 -12.36 14.45
N THR A 7 -11.04 -13.29 14.08
CA THR A 7 -10.84 -14.16 12.90
C THR A 7 -10.80 -13.41 11.55
N ASP A 8 -11.14 -12.13 11.56
CA ASP A 8 -11.12 -11.23 10.40
C ASP A 8 -9.88 -10.32 10.30
N GLU A 9 -9.01 -10.30 11.33
CA GLU A 9 -7.78 -9.52 11.33
C GLU A 9 -6.67 -10.22 10.53
N ILE A 10 -6.15 -9.58 9.48
CA ILE A 10 -5.00 -10.09 8.73
C ILE A 10 -3.69 -9.52 9.24
N VAL A 11 -3.69 -8.26 9.70
CA VAL A 11 -2.55 -7.58 10.31
C VAL A 11 -2.97 -6.94 11.62
N ARG A 12 -2.14 -7.09 12.64
CA ARG A 12 -2.21 -6.32 13.87
C ARG A 12 -0.83 -5.86 14.28
N MET A 13 -0.70 -4.58 14.52
CA MET A 13 0.49 -3.95 15.08
C MET A 13 0.12 -3.40 16.46
N ASP A 14 0.84 -3.82 17.50
CA ASP A 14 0.56 -3.47 18.90
C ASP A 14 1.69 -2.62 19.46
N ASN A 15 1.37 -1.39 19.91
CA ASN A 15 2.26 -0.48 20.63
C ASN A 15 3.61 -0.26 19.94
N ILE A 16 3.60 -0.09 18.60
CA ILE A 16 4.81 0.11 17.81
C ILE A 16 5.45 1.45 18.16
N THR A 17 6.71 1.39 18.54
CA THR A 17 7.54 2.57 18.82
C THR A 17 8.77 2.55 17.94
N LYS A 18 9.15 3.73 17.43
CA LYS A 18 10.33 3.89 16.57
C LYS A 18 11.04 5.19 16.83
N TYR A 19 12.37 5.11 16.99
CA TYR A 19 13.25 6.25 17.09
C TYR A 19 14.21 6.31 15.90
N TYR A 20 14.50 7.51 15.43
CA TYR A 20 15.62 7.83 14.55
C TYR A 20 16.57 8.79 15.32
N GLY A 21 17.61 8.21 15.92
CA GLY A 21 18.47 8.94 16.84
C GLY A 21 17.66 9.45 18.05
N ARG A 22 17.48 10.77 18.17
CA ARG A 22 16.69 11.39 19.25
C ARG A 22 15.24 11.72 18.86
N VAL A 23 14.89 11.50 17.61
CA VAL A 23 13.53 11.79 17.11
C VAL A 23 12.66 10.55 17.26
N GLN A 24 11.59 10.65 18.03
CA GLN A 24 10.56 9.60 18.15
C GLN A 24 9.60 9.75 16.98
N ALA A 25 9.74 8.86 16.00
CA ALA A 25 8.90 8.86 14.79
C ALA A 25 7.56 8.15 15.00
N LEU A 26 7.51 7.15 15.90
CA LEU A 26 6.27 6.49 16.33
C LEU A 26 6.32 6.30 17.86
N ASN A 27 5.18 6.54 18.50
CA ASN A 27 5.00 6.44 19.94
C ASN A 27 3.76 5.59 20.25
N ASN A 28 3.98 4.31 20.57
CA ASN A 28 2.94 3.34 20.94
C ASN A 28 1.76 3.28 19.96
N VAL A 29 2.06 3.24 18.66
CA VAL A 29 1.05 3.17 17.60
C VAL A 29 0.54 1.73 17.48
N SER A 30 -0.78 1.56 17.60
CA SER A 30 -1.46 0.28 17.36
C SER A 30 -2.48 0.44 16.24
N ILE A 31 -2.41 -0.44 15.23
CA ILE A 31 -3.38 -0.49 14.12
C ILE A 31 -3.74 -1.94 13.82
N THR A 32 -4.92 -2.13 13.25
CA THR A 32 -5.36 -3.41 12.71
C THR A 32 -5.77 -3.24 11.24
N VAL A 33 -5.60 -4.29 10.44
CA VAL A 33 -6.16 -4.40 9.08
C VAL A 33 -7.02 -5.63 9.03
N ARG A 34 -8.28 -5.48 8.61
CA ARG A 34 -9.22 -6.58 8.47
C ARG A 34 -9.19 -7.15 7.05
N LYS A 35 -9.67 -8.36 6.91
CA LYS A 35 -9.79 -9.00 5.60
C LYS A 35 -10.76 -8.23 4.70
N ASN A 36 -10.37 -8.06 3.43
CA ASN A 36 -11.16 -7.35 2.42
C ASN A 36 -11.51 -5.89 2.82
N GLU A 37 -10.63 -5.24 3.56
CA GLU A 37 -10.80 -3.85 4.01
C GLU A 37 -9.82 -2.93 3.29
N ILE A 38 -10.28 -1.76 2.88
CA ILE A 38 -9.43 -0.66 2.43
C ILE A 38 -9.32 0.37 3.55
N ILE A 39 -8.14 0.52 4.13
CA ILE A 39 -7.86 1.52 5.16
C ILE A 39 -7.23 2.75 4.53
N GLY A 40 -7.76 3.94 4.83
CA GLY A 40 -7.09 5.21 4.60
C GLY A 40 -6.16 5.54 5.76
N LEU A 41 -4.86 5.68 5.52
CA LEU A 41 -3.92 6.14 6.54
C LEU A 41 -3.55 7.59 6.27
N LEU A 42 -4.12 8.49 7.07
CA LEU A 42 -4.00 9.94 6.94
C LEU A 42 -3.14 10.56 8.05
N GLY A 43 -2.77 11.79 7.85
CA GLY A 43 -1.97 12.59 8.77
C GLY A 43 -1.05 13.53 8.01
N ASP A 44 -0.55 14.55 8.68
CA ASP A 44 0.35 15.56 8.11
C ASP A 44 1.74 15.00 7.79
N ASN A 45 2.57 15.82 7.14
CA ASN A 45 3.98 15.50 6.92
C ASN A 45 4.70 15.32 8.27
N GLY A 46 5.47 14.23 8.38
CA GLY A 46 6.12 13.89 9.66
C GLY A 46 5.22 13.20 10.68
N ALA A 47 3.94 12.92 10.38
CA ALA A 47 3.02 12.23 11.29
C ALA A 47 3.41 10.78 11.62
N GLY A 48 4.35 10.18 10.88
CA GLY A 48 4.81 8.81 11.11
C GLY A 48 4.29 7.78 10.10
N LYS A 49 3.44 8.17 9.13
CA LYS A 49 2.82 7.27 8.14
C LYS A 49 3.84 6.39 7.42
N SER A 50 4.81 6.99 6.74
CA SER A 50 5.84 6.25 5.99
C SER A 50 6.74 5.40 6.89
N THR A 51 6.97 5.81 8.16
CA THR A 51 7.69 4.99 9.13
C THR A 51 6.90 3.75 9.49
N LEU A 52 5.61 3.88 9.77
CA LEU A 52 4.72 2.77 10.09
C LEU A 52 4.67 1.74 8.95
N ILE A 53 4.52 2.23 7.71
CA ILE A 53 4.50 1.37 6.52
C ILE A 53 5.84 0.68 6.27
N LYS A 54 6.96 1.40 6.43
CA LYS A 54 8.30 0.80 6.29
C LYS A 54 8.57 -0.29 7.34
N ILE A 55 8.00 -0.17 8.53
CA ILE A 55 8.07 -1.21 9.55
C ILE A 55 7.22 -2.42 9.12
N LEU A 56 5.97 -2.20 8.71
CA LEU A 56 5.07 -3.27 8.28
C LEU A 56 5.58 -4.01 7.03
N SER A 57 6.25 -3.30 6.12
CA SER A 57 6.90 -3.89 4.94
C SER A 57 8.26 -4.55 5.22
N GLY A 58 8.75 -4.54 6.47
CA GLY A 58 10.05 -5.09 6.82
C GLY A 58 11.26 -4.28 6.32
N ALA A 59 11.05 -3.06 5.81
CA ALA A 59 12.13 -2.20 5.31
C ALA A 59 12.91 -1.52 6.45
N VAL A 60 12.26 -1.32 7.62
CA VAL A 60 12.87 -0.68 8.80
C VAL A 60 12.47 -1.48 10.04
N PRO A 61 13.41 -1.78 10.97
CA PRO A 61 13.05 -2.40 12.23
C PRO A 61 12.37 -1.40 13.17
N TYR A 62 11.48 -1.88 14.02
CA TYR A 62 10.90 -1.12 15.14
C TYR A 62 11.73 -1.32 16.42
N ASP A 63 11.56 -0.44 17.41
CA ASP A 63 12.33 -0.48 18.66
C ASP A 63 11.57 -1.19 19.77
N SER A 64 10.23 -1.10 19.79
CA SER A 64 9.36 -1.87 20.70
C SER A 64 7.97 -2.06 20.12
N GLY A 65 7.23 -3.01 20.65
CA GLY A 65 5.91 -3.44 20.21
C GLY A 65 5.91 -4.81 19.57
N ASP A 66 4.79 -5.20 18.97
CA ASP A 66 4.62 -6.51 18.36
C ASP A 66 3.84 -6.39 17.04
N ILE A 67 4.17 -7.25 16.08
CA ILE A 67 3.45 -7.39 14.82
C ILE A 67 2.91 -8.80 14.69
N TYR A 68 1.65 -8.91 14.30
CA TYR A 68 0.98 -10.19 14.04
C TYR A 68 0.42 -10.19 12.65
N ILE A 69 0.64 -11.29 11.91
CA ILE A 69 0.05 -11.58 10.61
C ILE A 69 -0.77 -12.86 10.74
N HIS A 70 -2.07 -12.78 10.42
CA HIS A 70 -3.03 -13.88 10.63
C HIS A 70 -2.96 -14.49 12.05
N GLY A 71 -2.78 -13.63 13.07
CA GLY A 71 -2.66 -14.03 14.48
C GLY A 71 -1.30 -14.59 14.89
N GLU A 72 -0.39 -14.85 13.96
CA GLU A 72 0.97 -15.28 14.26
C GLU A 72 1.89 -14.08 14.51
N LYS A 73 2.61 -14.06 15.63
CA LYS A 73 3.62 -13.05 15.91
C LYS A 73 4.79 -13.18 14.93
N VAL A 74 5.16 -12.10 14.30
CA VAL A 74 6.24 -12.03 13.30
C VAL A 74 7.29 -10.99 13.66
N ASN A 75 8.51 -11.21 13.19
CA ASN A 75 9.59 -10.23 13.26
C ASN A 75 10.32 -10.22 11.90
N PHE A 76 10.06 -9.20 11.10
CA PHE A 76 10.66 -9.07 9.79
C PHE A 76 12.11 -8.59 9.88
N ARG A 77 13.02 -9.27 9.20
CA ARG A 77 14.44 -8.89 9.07
C ARG A 77 14.68 -8.05 7.82
N ASN A 78 13.82 -8.20 6.83
CA ASN A 78 13.89 -7.54 5.53
C ASN A 78 12.53 -7.62 4.83
N THR A 79 12.41 -6.94 3.70
CA THR A 79 11.17 -6.87 2.91
C THR A 79 10.72 -8.23 2.35
N ASN A 80 11.65 -9.17 2.09
CA ASN A 80 11.27 -10.50 1.60
C ASN A 80 10.49 -11.30 2.65
N ASP A 81 10.76 -11.08 3.95
CA ASP A 81 10.01 -11.74 5.02
C ASP A 81 8.55 -11.25 5.04
N ALA A 82 8.31 -9.95 4.83
CA ALA A 82 6.97 -9.38 4.73
C ALA A 82 6.23 -9.88 3.48
N ILE A 83 6.92 -9.91 2.34
CA ILE A 83 6.39 -10.44 1.08
C ILE A 83 6.01 -11.93 1.24
N ALA A 84 6.83 -12.73 1.91
CA ALA A 84 6.53 -14.15 2.17
C ALA A 84 5.31 -14.35 3.08
N LYS A 85 4.90 -13.33 3.83
CA LYS A 85 3.69 -13.29 4.65
C LYS A 85 2.50 -12.58 3.94
N GLY A 86 2.59 -12.38 2.63
CA GLY A 86 1.51 -11.82 1.83
C GLY A 86 1.38 -10.29 1.88
N ILE A 87 2.42 -9.56 2.30
CA ILE A 87 2.41 -8.08 2.32
C ILE A 87 3.22 -7.56 1.14
N GLU A 88 2.57 -6.88 0.22
CA GLU A 88 3.23 -6.21 -0.92
C GLU A 88 3.11 -4.69 -0.76
N THR A 89 4.17 -3.96 -1.09
CA THR A 89 4.20 -2.49 -0.94
C THR A 89 4.56 -1.82 -2.26
N ILE A 90 3.69 -0.90 -2.67
CA ILE A 90 3.91 0.01 -3.80
C ILE A 90 4.32 1.35 -3.21
N TYR A 91 5.62 1.66 -3.30
CA TYR A 91 6.16 2.93 -2.83
C TYR A 91 5.94 4.04 -3.85
N GLN A 92 5.93 5.29 -3.38
CA GLN A 92 5.81 6.51 -4.16
C GLN A 92 6.83 6.57 -5.31
N ASP A 93 8.09 6.26 -5.03
CA ASP A 93 9.09 6.05 -6.06
C ASP A 93 8.97 4.61 -6.56
N SER A 94 8.25 4.44 -7.67
CA SER A 94 8.08 3.13 -8.27
C SER A 94 9.45 2.50 -8.53
N ALA A 95 9.77 1.43 -7.76
CA ALA A 95 11.04 0.70 -7.88
C ALA A 95 11.07 -0.12 -9.18
N LEU A 96 10.86 0.56 -10.32
CA LEU A 96 10.91 -0.03 -11.66
C LEU A 96 12.29 0.16 -12.26
N VAL A 97 12.81 -0.90 -12.88
CA VAL A 97 14.04 -0.85 -13.66
C VAL A 97 13.67 -0.32 -15.05
N THR A 98 13.96 0.94 -15.30
CA THR A 98 13.50 1.67 -16.50
C THR A 98 13.99 1.06 -17.82
N GLN A 99 15.16 0.41 -17.83
CA GLN A 99 15.74 -0.26 -18.99
C GLN A 99 15.08 -1.62 -19.31
N LEU A 100 14.40 -2.22 -18.35
CA LEU A 100 13.70 -3.48 -18.54
C LEU A 100 12.31 -3.26 -19.13
N SER A 101 11.80 -4.27 -19.82
CA SER A 101 10.43 -4.27 -20.34
C SER A 101 9.39 -4.30 -19.22
N ILE A 102 8.15 -3.96 -19.55
CA ILE A 102 7.00 -4.06 -18.67
C ILE A 102 6.92 -5.47 -18.05
N ALA A 103 6.90 -6.51 -18.88
CA ALA A 103 6.82 -7.89 -18.42
C ALA A 103 7.98 -8.23 -17.46
N ARG A 104 9.21 -7.80 -17.77
CA ARG A 104 10.36 -8.03 -16.89
C ARG A 104 10.23 -7.30 -15.56
N ASN A 105 9.62 -6.12 -15.53
CA ASN A 105 9.36 -5.39 -14.28
C ASN A 105 8.27 -6.05 -13.43
N VAL A 106 7.18 -6.49 -14.05
CA VAL A 106 6.09 -7.19 -13.34
C VAL A 106 6.59 -8.43 -12.61
N PHE A 107 7.45 -9.22 -13.26
CA PHE A 107 7.93 -10.50 -12.73
C PHE A 107 9.31 -10.44 -12.06
N LEU A 108 9.89 -9.27 -11.88
CA LEU A 108 11.27 -9.11 -11.41
C LEU A 108 11.52 -9.84 -10.07
N GLY A 109 12.49 -10.77 -10.11
CA GLY A 109 12.87 -11.61 -8.97
C GLY A 109 11.97 -12.85 -8.75
N ARG A 110 10.90 -13.01 -9.54
CA ARG A 110 9.97 -14.17 -9.46
C ARG A 110 9.53 -14.61 -10.85
N GLU A 111 10.46 -14.61 -11.80
CA GLU A 111 10.19 -14.91 -13.20
C GLU A 111 9.69 -16.35 -13.37
N PRO A 112 8.57 -16.58 -14.09
CA PRO A 112 8.14 -17.90 -14.48
C PRO A 112 9.22 -18.62 -15.29
N LEU A 113 9.43 -19.91 -15.00
CA LEU A 113 10.42 -20.72 -15.69
C LEU A 113 9.74 -21.71 -16.63
N LYS A 114 10.32 -21.92 -17.83
CA LYS A 114 9.87 -22.94 -18.77
C LYS A 114 10.00 -24.35 -18.17
N LYS A 115 8.99 -25.18 -18.44
CA LYS A 115 9.04 -26.61 -18.11
C LYS A 115 9.57 -27.41 -19.31
N PRO A 116 10.42 -28.47 -19.09
CA PRO A 116 11.01 -28.88 -17.82
C PRO A 116 12.10 -27.92 -17.35
N ARG A 117 12.30 -27.79 -16.03
CA ARG A 117 13.24 -26.84 -15.40
C ARG A 117 14.73 -27.22 -15.51
N ILE A 118 15.14 -27.85 -16.64
CA ILE A 118 16.50 -28.36 -16.79
C ILE A 118 17.55 -27.23 -16.90
N PHE A 119 17.16 -26.05 -17.44
CA PHE A 119 18.09 -24.95 -17.70
C PHE A 119 17.65 -23.61 -17.09
N ASN A 120 16.66 -23.58 -16.19
CA ASN A 120 16.13 -22.37 -15.54
C ASN A 120 15.87 -21.20 -16.52
N ARG A 121 15.36 -21.49 -17.72
CA ARG A 121 15.04 -20.48 -18.71
C ARG A 121 13.72 -19.80 -18.36
N MET A 122 13.72 -18.47 -18.36
CA MET A 122 12.49 -17.67 -18.18
C MET A 122 11.48 -17.98 -19.29
N ASP A 123 10.21 -18.08 -18.90
CA ASP A 123 9.10 -18.19 -19.84
C ASP A 123 8.61 -16.81 -20.26
N GLN A 124 9.34 -16.21 -21.21
CA GLN A 124 9.05 -14.84 -21.68
C GLN A 124 7.65 -14.73 -22.31
N GLU A 125 7.16 -15.80 -22.94
CA GLU A 125 5.83 -15.82 -23.56
C GLU A 125 4.73 -15.76 -22.50
N ALA A 126 4.81 -16.63 -21.49
CA ALA A 126 3.91 -16.61 -20.34
C ALA A 126 3.93 -15.25 -19.61
N MET A 127 5.13 -14.69 -19.41
CA MET A 127 5.30 -13.36 -18.80
C MET A 127 4.60 -12.27 -19.63
N ASN A 128 4.75 -12.28 -20.96
CA ASN A 128 4.14 -11.27 -21.83
C ASN A 128 2.60 -11.35 -21.83
N ILE A 129 2.06 -12.57 -21.90
CA ILE A 129 0.61 -12.82 -21.87
C ILE A 129 0.03 -12.30 -20.54
N GLU A 130 0.61 -12.70 -19.42
CA GLU A 130 0.09 -12.33 -18.11
C GLU A 130 0.28 -10.83 -17.81
N ALA A 131 1.43 -10.24 -18.18
CA ALA A 131 1.63 -8.80 -18.05
C ALA A 131 0.57 -8.00 -18.83
N SER A 132 0.24 -8.42 -20.06
CA SER A 132 -0.81 -7.77 -20.86
C SER A 132 -2.18 -7.86 -20.20
N LYS A 133 -2.50 -8.99 -19.56
CA LYS A 133 -3.76 -9.19 -18.83
C LYS A 133 -3.82 -8.29 -17.59
N LEU A 134 -2.75 -8.26 -16.79
CA LEU A 134 -2.63 -7.45 -15.59
C LEU A 134 -2.75 -5.95 -15.91
N LEU A 135 -2.08 -5.45 -16.95
CA LEU A 135 -2.18 -4.06 -17.37
C LEU A 135 -3.62 -3.65 -17.73
N LYS A 136 -4.37 -4.52 -18.40
CA LYS A 136 -5.80 -4.27 -18.69
C LYS A 136 -6.64 -4.23 -17.41
N GLN A 137 -6.37 -5.10 -16.44
CA GLN A 137 -7.06 -5.12 -15.14
C GLN A 137 -6.81 -3.83 -14.35
N VAL A 138 -5.59 -3.28 -14.42
CA VAL A 138 -5.24 -1.98 -13.79
C VAL A 138 -5.85 -0.78 -14.52
N GLY A 139 -6.44 -1.00 -15.71
CA GLY A 139 -7.13 0.06 -16.45
C GLY A 139 -6.30 0.71 -17.56
N ILE A 140 -5.17 0.13 -17.95
CA ILE A 140 -4.45 0.57 -19.15
C ILE A 140 -5.24 0.12 -20.38
N THR A 141 -5.90 1.10 -21.02
CA THR A 141 -6.71 0.88 -22.24
C THR A 141 -5.87 0.91 -23.52
N LYS A 142 -4.72 1.58 -23.49
CA LYS A 142 -3.77 1.59 -24.60
C LYS A 142 -3.17 0.21 -24.82
N ASN A 143 -3.05 -0.18 -26.07
CA ASN A 143 -2.39 -1.44 -26.45
C ASN A 143 -0.87 -1.28 -26.40
N ILE A 144 -0.28 -1.29 -25.18
CA ILE A 144 1.17 -1.19 -24.99
C ILE A 144 1.75 -2.61 -25.01
N PRO A 145 2.67 -2.92 -25.92
CA PRO A 145 3.33 -4.23 -25.92
C PRO A 145 4.06 -4.49 -24.59
N PRO A 146 3.90 -5.66 -23.95
CA PRO A 146 4.58 -5.97 -22.70
C PRO A 146 6.11 -6.05 -22.80
N THR A 147 6.63 -6.07 -24.02
CA THR A 147 8.06 -5.97 -24.35
C THR A 147 8.60 -4.55 -24.33
N THR A 148 7.72 -3.52 -24.24
CA THR A 148 8.12 -2.12 -24.19
C THR A 148 8.95 -1.82 -22.96
N PRO A 149 10.13 -1.19 -23.07
CA PRO A 149 10.88 -0.72 -21.92
C PRO A 149 10.09 0.32 -21.11
N VAL A 150 10.19 0.25 -19.79
CA VAL A 150 9.46 1.14 -18.88
C VAL A 150 9.88 2.61 -19.05
N SER A 151 11.10 2.88 -19.55
CA SER A 151 11.56 4.25 -19.87
C SER A 151 10.68 5.00 -20.85
N TYR A 152 9.93 4.31 -21.73
CA TYR A 152 9.03 4.91 -22.71
C TYR A 152 7.62 5.19 -22.17
N LEU A 153 7.34 4.83 -20.92
CA LEU A 153 6.03 4.97 -20.30
C LEU A 153 5.87 6.35 -19.66
N SER A 154 4.64 6.87 -19.67
CA SER A 154 4.24 8.01 -18.84
C SER A 154 4.32 7.69 -17.33
N GLY A 155 4.20 8.70 -16.46
CA GLY A 155 4.16 8.50 -15.02
C GLY A 155 3.04 7.54 -14.60
N GLY A 156 1.82 7.76 -15.11
CA GLY A 156 0.67 6.91 -14.81
C GLY A 156 0.80 5.49 -15.35
N GLU A 157 1.37 5.31 -16.53
CA GLU A 157 1.64 3.98 -17.09
C GLU A 157 2.70 3.23 -16.26
N ARG A 158 3.74 3.93 -15.76
CA ARG A 158 4.70 3.33 -14.81
C ARG A 158 4.03 2.91 -13.51
N GLN A 159 3.18 3.77 -12.96
CA GLN A 159 2.41 3.43 -11.74
C GLN A 159 1.55 2.18 -11.97
N ALA A 160 0.88 2.08 -13.12
CA ALA A 160 0.10 0.90 -13.47
C ALA A 160 0.94 -0.39 -13.57
N VAL A 161 2.19 -0.32 -14.03
CA VAL A 161 3.12 -1.46 -14.02
C VAL A 161 3.48 -1.88 -12.59
N SER A 162 3.70 -0.93 -11.68
CA SER A 162 3.95 -1.21 -10.25
C SER A 162 2.75 -1.90 -9.59
N ILE A 163 1.55 -1.42 -9.91
CA ILE A 163 0.30 -2.02 -9.44
C ILE A 163 0.11 -3.43 -10.01
N ALA A 164 0.33 -3.62 -11.32
CA ALA A 164 0.25 -4.92 -11.97
C ALA A 164 1.20 -5.95 -11.35
N ARG A 165 2.40 -5.50 -10.93
CA ARG A 165 3.35 -6.32 -10.18
C ARG A 165 2.76 -6.79 -8.85
N ALA A 166 2.18 -5.89 -8.06
CA ALA A 166 1.58 -6.23 -6.77
C ALA A 166 0.40 -7.21 -6.93
N MET A 167 -0.43 -7.04 -7.97
CA MET A 167 -1.55 -7.95 -8.26
C MET A 167 -1.12 -9.39 -8.58
N TYR A 168 0.03 -9.53 -9.24
CA TYR A 168 0.47 -10.86 -9.67
C TYR A 168 0.81 -11.79 -8.50
N PHE A 169 1.21 -11.23 -7.37
CA PHE A 169 1.79 -12.00 -6.26
C PHE A 169 0.78 -12.48 -5.22
N ASP A 170 -0.53 -12.36 -5.50
CA ASP A 170 -1.61 -12.89 -4.64
C ASP A 170 -1.41 -12.52 -3.16
N SER A 171 -1.15 -11.21 -2.93
CA SER A 171 -0.87 -10.68 -1.60
C SER A 171 -2.16 -10.49 -0.81
N ASP A 172 -2.17 -10.84 0.48
CA ASP A 172 -3.30 -10.60 1.37
C ASP A 172 -3.50 -9.10 1.65
N LEU A 173 -2.38 -8.36 1.72
CA LEU A 173 -2.34 -6.93 1.95
C LEU A 173 -1.50 -6.20 0.89
N ILE A 174 -2.10 -5.21 0.25
CA ILE A 174 -1.43 -4.27 -0.66
C ILE A 174 -1.31 -2.91 0.02
N ILE A 175 -0.09 -2.43 0.21
CA ILE A 175 0.18 -1.10 0.74
C ILE A 175 0.48 -0.17 -0.45
N LEU A 176 -0.27 0.92 -0.54
CA LEU A 176 -0.10 1.94 -1.58
C LEU A 176 0.32 3.25 -0.91
N ASP A 177 1.61 3.59 -1.04
CA ASP A 177 2.17 4.82 -0.49
C ASP A 177 2.15 5.92 -1.57
N GLU A 178 1.19 6.83 -1.44
CA GLU A 178 0.92 7.96 -2.33
C GLU A 178 0.74 7.60 -3.82
N PRO A 179 -0.08 6.60 -4.15
CA PRO A 179 -0.16 6.05 -5.51
C PRO A 179 -0.80 7.00 -6.53
N THR A 180 -1.39 8.10 -6.08
CA THR A 180 -2.06 9.10 -6.96
C THR A 180 -1.24 10.38 -7.14
N ASN A 181 -0.04 10.46 -6.55
CA ASN A 181 0.81 11.64 -6.70
C ASN A 181 1.32 11.79 -8.13
N ASN A 182 1.31 13.03 -8.61
CA ASN A 182 1.80 13.40 -9.96
C ASN A 182 1.08 12.67 -11.11
N LEU A 183 -0.14 12.18 -10.89
CA LEU A 183 -0.98 11.56 -11.90
C LEU A 183 -2.03 12.55 -12.43
N GLY A 184 -2.38 12.41 -13.70
CA GLY A 184 -3.54 13.09 -14.29
C GLY A 184 -4.86 12.51 -13.75
N VAL A 185 -5.96 13.15 -14.12
CA VAL A 185 -7.30 12.77 -13.62
C VAL A 185 -7.66 11.33 -14.03
N GLU A 186 -7.38 10.96 -15.27
CA GLU A 186 -7.71 9.63 -15.81
C GLU A 186 -6.89 8.53 -15.13
N GLU A 187 -5.59 8.75 -14.96
CA GLU A 187 -4.70 7.82 -14.26
C GLU A 187 -5.09 7.66 -12.79
N THR A 188 -5.41 8.77 -12.11
CA THR A 188 -5.91 8.74 -10.72
C THR A 188 -7.17 7.89 -10.62
N GLN A 189 -8.14 8.07 -11.50
CA GLN A 189 -9.35 7.23 -11.51
C GLN A 189 -9.03 5.76 -11.82
N GLY A 190 -8.00 5.50 -12.60
CA GLY A 190 -7.47 4.14 -12.83
C GLY A 190 -6.98 3.49 -11.52
N VAL A 191 -6.18 4.20 -10.73
CA VAL A 191 -5.69 3.74 -9.43
C VAL A 191 -6.85 3.50 -8.45
N LEU A 192 -7.80 4.44 -8.36
CA LEU A 192 -8.95 4.28 -7.45
C LEU A 192 -9.84 3.08 -7.82
N ARG A 193 -10.06 2.85 -9.12
CA ARG A 193 -10.75 1.64 -9.60
C ARG A 193 -9.97 0.37 -9.24
N PHE A 194 -8.64 0.39 -9.40
CA PHE A 194 -7.80 -0.73 -9.01
C PHE A 194 -7.97 -1.09 -7.53
N VAL A 195 -7.89 -0.10 -6.62
CA VAL A 195 -8.00 -0.32 -5.17
C VAL A 195 -9.33 -0.99 -4.82
N ARG A 196 -10.45 -0.52 -5.42
CA ARG A 196 -11.76 -1.17 -5.23
C ARG A 196 -11.78 -2.60 -5.77
N ASN A 197 -11.27 -2.82 -6.98
CA ASN A 197 -11.23 -4.15 -7.60
C ASN A 197 -10.34 -5.11 -6.80
N ALA A 198 -9.25 -4.65 -6.21
CA ALA A 198 -8.39 -5.46 -5.35
C ALA A 198 -9.18 -5.96 -4.12
N ARG A 199 -9.89 -5.08 -3.42
CA ARG A 199 -10.78 -5.46 -2.31
C ARG A 199 -11.85 -6.47 -2.76
N ASP A 200 -12.53 -6.19 -3.87
CA ASP A 200 -13.60 -7.04 -4.38
C ASP A 200 -13.08 -8.43 -4.83
N SER A 201 -11.78 -8.52 -5.11
CA SER A 201 -11.06 -9.78 -5.41
C SER A 201 -10.51 -10.48 -4.18
N GLY A 202 -10.72 -9.94 -2.98
CA GLY A 202 -10.32 -10.58 -1.72
C GLY A 202 -9.05 -10.05 -1.09
N HIS A 203 -8.42 -8.99 -1.65
CA HIS A 203 -7.24 -8.35 -1.09
C HIS A 203 -7.63 -7.21 -0.14
N SER A 204 -6.83 -6.98 0.87
CA SER A 204 -6.96 -5.80 1.72
C SER A 204 -5.96 -4.74 1.30
N CYS A 205 -6.25 -3.47 1.57
CA CYS A 205 -5.38 -2.37 1.16
C CYS A 205 -5.15 -1.37 2.30
N ILE A 206 -3.91 -0.84 2.40
CA ILE A 206 -3.64 0.42 3.09
C ILE A 206 -3.38 1.47 2.02
N PHE A 207 -4.22 2.48 1.96
CA PHE A 207 -4.16 3.55 0.99
C PHE A 207 -3.70 4.85 1.67
N ILE A 208 -2.51 5.32 1.33
CA ILE A 208 -1.96 6.58 1.83
C ILE A 208 -2.02 7.59 0.71
N ALA A 209 -2.63 8.74 0.93
CA ALA A 209 -2.65 9.84 -0.02
C ALA A 209 -2.65 11.18 0.69
N HIS A 210 -2.04 12.19 0.07
CA HIS A 210 -2.16 13.58 0.53
C HIS A 210 -3.52 14.17 0.20
N ASN A 211 -4.10 13.74 -0.92
CA ASN A 211 -5.42 14.22 -1.33
C ASN A 211 -6.51 13.41 -0.63
N ILE A 212 -7.11 14.02 0.39
CA ILE A 212 -8.15 13.40 1.19
C ILE A 212 -9.41 13.03 0.37
N TYR A 213 -9.71 13.76 -0.71
CA TYR A 213 -10.82 13.43 -1.62
C TYR A 213 -10.64 12.07 -2.28
N HIS A 214 -9.39 11.69 -2.61
CA HIS A 214 -9.11 10.37 -3.17
C HIS A 214 -9.34 9.26 -2.14
N VAL A 215 -8.97 9.52 -0.88
CA VAL A 215 -9.18 8.57 0.23
C VAL A 215 -10.68 8.31 0.43
N PHE A 216 -11.48 9.36 0.58
CA PHE A 216 -12.93 9.26 0.78
C PHE A 216 -13.66 8.49 -0.32
N GLN A 217 -13.11 8.46 -1.53
CA GLN A 217 -13.72 7.73 -2.65
C GLN A 217 -13.58 6.21 -2.55
N VAL A 218 -12.59 5.67 -1.83
CA VAL A 218 -12.25 4.24 -1.96
C VAL A 218 -12.15 3.50 -0.64
N VAL A 219 -11.94 4.19 0.49
CA VAL A 219 -11.66 3.53 1.77
C VAL A 219 -12.94 3.16 2.51
N ASP A 220 -12.84 2.09 3.28
CA ASP A 220 -13.91 1.62 4.17
C ASP A 220 -13.77 2.25 5.56
N ARG A 221 -12.54 2.59 5.97
CA ARG A 221 -12.20 3.15 7.28
C ARG A 221 -10.98 4.05 7.19
N ILE A 222 -10.92 5.08 8.03
CA ILE A 222 -9.79 6.01 8.10
C ILE A 222 -9.12 5.91 9.48
N ILE A 223 -7.80 5.86 9.46
CA ILE A 223 -6.91 5.98 10.62
C ILE A 223 -6.12 7.28 10.45
N VAL A 224 -6.03 8.09 11.50
CA VAL A 224 -5.27 9.34 11.49
C VAL A 224 -4.08 9.24 12.43
N LEU A 225 -2.89 9.52 11.89
CA LEU A 225 -1.66 9.72 12.65
C LEU A 225 -1.35 11.21 12.77
N ARG A 226 -0.86 11.61 13.95
CA ARG A 226 -0.34 12.96 14.21
C ARG A 226 0.82 12.89 15.19
N ALA A 227 1.96 13.53 14.85
CA ALA A 227 3.17 13.56 15.68
C ALA A 227 3.60 12.20 16.22
N GLY A 228 3.57 11.17 15.38
CA GLY A 228 3.96 9.80 15.75
C GLY A 228 2.94 9.02 16.58
N GLN A 229 1.73 9.50 16.76
CA GLN A 229 0.67 8.85 17.53
C GLN A 229 -0.57 8.62 16.67
N LYS A 230 -1.33 7.56 16.95
CA LYS A 230 -2.67 7.37 16.40
C LYS A 230 -3.65 8.24 17.18
N VAL A 231 -4.22 9.26 16.53
CA VAL A 231 -5.16 10.21 17.15
C VAL A 231 -6.61 9.87 16.85
N ALA A 232 -6.88 9.14 15.78
CA ALA A 232 -8.19 8.62 15.46
C ALA A 232 -8.12 7.29 14.72
N ASP A 233 -9.16 6.49 14.88
CA ASP A 233 -9.37 5.19 14.25
C ASP A 233 -10.88 4.97 14.07
N GLU A 234 -11.27 3.97 13.25
CA GLU A 234 -12.67 3.62 12.99
C GLU A 234 -13.52 4.78 12.42
N ILE A 235 -12.89 5.77 11.75
CA ILE A 235 -13.64 6.83 11.07
C ILE A 235 -14.28 6.25 9.81
N ASP A 236 -15.63 6.30 9.76
CA ASP A 236 -16.38 5.88 8.56
C ASP A 236 -16.49 7.09 7.60
N PRO A 237 -15.90 7.00 6.39
CA PRO A 237 -15.96 8.10 5.41
C PRO A 237 -17.38 8.39 4.91
N LYS A 238 -18.34 7.48 5.14
CA LYS A 238 -19.76 7.71 4.78
C LYS A 238 -20.53 8.51 5.83
N GLN A 239 -19.99 8.58 7.04
CA GLN A 239 -20.63 9.27 8.18
C GLN A 239 -19.86 10.52 8.62
N SER A 240 -18.69 10.77 8.05
CA SER A 240 -17.82 11.90 8.36
C SER A 240 -17.66 12.80 7.14
N THR A 241 -17.41 14.07 7.37
CA THR A 241 -17.03 15.02 6.31
C THR A 241 -15.51 15.07 6.13
N ILE A 242 -15.06 15.63 5.02
CA ILE A 242 -13.63 15.88 4.79
C ILE A 242 -13.10 16.85 5.83
N GLU A 243 -13.87 17.91 6.13
CA GLU A 243 -13.54 18.93 7.13
C GLU A 243 -13.33 18.31 8.52
N ASP A 244 -14.20 17.37 8.95
CA ASP A 244 -14.02 16.66 10.22
C ASP A 244 -12.67 15.97 10.30
N VAL A 245 -12.27 15.31 9.23
CA VAL A 245 -11.00 14.57 9.19
C VAL A 245 -9.81 15.51 9.09
N GLU A 246 -9.91 16.62 8.35
CA GLU A 246 -8.89 17.68 8.30
C GLU A 246 -8.66 18.31 9.67
N HIS A 247 -9.71 18.55 10.45
CA HIS A 247 -9.60 19.00 11.83
C HIS A 247 -8.86 18.01 12.73
N ILE A 248 -9.14 16.71 12.58
CA ILE A 248 -8.42 15.67 13.33
C ILE A 248 -6.94 15.65 12.94
N ILE A 249 -6.62 15.81 11.65
CA ILE A 249 -5.24 15.83 11.16
C ILE A 249 -4.48 17.04 11.72
N THR A 250 -5.05 18.23 11.65
CA THR A 250 -4.41 19.47 12.09
C THR A 250 -4.44 19.65 13.61
N GLY A 251 -5.42 19.07 14.28
CA GLY A 251 -5.66 19.24 15.72
C GLY A 251 -6.25 20.58 16.09
N MET A 252 -6.77 21.33 15.11
CA MET A 252 -7.53 22.57 15.37
C MET A 252 -8.90 22.23 15.92
N ALA A 253 -9.36 22.94 16.94
CA ALA A 253 -10.74 22.85 17.38
C ALA A 253 -11.66 23.57 16.37
N LEU A 254 -12.90 23.09 16.22
CA LEU A 254 -13.91 23.72 15.35
C LEU A 254 -14.17 25.20 15.71
N GLU A 255 -13.78 25.65 16.91
CA GLU A 255 -13.95 27.00 17.40
C GLU A 255 -12.91 28.01 16.85
N ASP A 256 -11.75 27.52 16.39
CA ASP A 256 -10.64 28.39 15.93
C ASP A 256 -10.84 28.94 14.50
N LEU A 257 -11.84 28.45 13.75
CA LEU A 257 -12.12 28.88 12.37
C LEU A 257 -13.26 29.88 12.25
N ALA A 258 -13.87 30.30 13.35
CA ALA A 258 -14.97 31.29 13.36
C ALA A 258 -14.46 32.74 13.50
N GLU A 259 -13.17 33.00 13.56
CA GLU A 259 -12.55 34.30 13.81
C GLU A 259 -11.75 34.91 12.62
N ASP A 260 -11.89 34.38 11.38
CA ASP A 260 -11.30 35.05 10.20
C ASP A 260 -12.34 35.45 9.15
#